data_6b7bfa0ca0e45a617f2d856225f2e7d0
#
_entry.id   6b7bfa0ca0e45a617f2d856225f2e7d0
#
_cell.length_a   1.000
_cell.length_b   1.000
_cell.length_c   1.000
_cell.angle_alpha   90.00
_cell.angle_beta   90.00
_cell.angle_gamma   90.00
#
_symmetry.space_group_name_H-M   'P 1'
#
loop_
_entity.id
_entity.type
_entity.pdbx_description
1 polymer ?
#
loop_
_entity_poly.entity_id
_entity_poly.type
_entity_poly.pdbx_seq_one_letter_code
_entity_poly.pdbx_strand_id
1 'polypeptide(L)'
;EYYDQFEGSSFAAAAERIWDKKPDGVVIVPQNFDVTQAFCRRLQEQDIPFVFLDSNVPEIEPLAFFGQDSLKSGYFAGRIFMMQAGEHARRILLMKLMSKGRVASRQQEYREVGFREYMTTYYPDCEVVELSLQLDGEDGYESRIRAFLDEHPDVRHCITFCSRAYILGEYFQRNGLKDFHLFGYDMVERNVECLKQGTIDFLI
;
A
#
# COMPACT_ATOMS: atom_id res chain seq x y z
N GLU A 1 -20.83 -1.79 9.54
CA GLU A 1 -20.40 -3.20 9.46
C GLU A 1 -18.90 -3.26 9.25
N TYR A 2 -18.23 -4.24 9.87
CA TYR A 2 -16.79 -4.50 9.73
C TYR A 2 -16.58 -5.79 8.96
N TYR A 3 -15.47 -5.86 8.22
CA TYR A 3 -15.06 -7.04 7.47
C TYR A 3 -13.54 -7.16 7.45
N ASP A 4 -13.03 -8.37 7.24
CA ASP A 4 -11.61 -8.61 7.01
C ASP A 4 -11.24 -8.20 5.59
N GLN A 5 -10.30 -7.26 5.46
CA GLN A 5 -9.87 -6.72 4.16
C GLN A 5 -9.22 -7.76 3.25
N PHE A 6 -8.73 -8.87 3.79
CA PHE A 6 -8.05 -9.94 3.04
C PHE A 6 -8.97 -11.12 2.70
N GLU A 7 -10.20 -11.13 3.24
CA GLU A 7 -11.19 -12.17 2.99
C GLU A 7 -12.41 -11.63 2.24
N GLY A 8 -12.49 -11.98 0.94
CA GLY A 8 -13.66 -11.61 0.12
C GLY A 8 -14.99 -12.13 0.67
N SER A 9 -14.99 -13.31 1.32
CA SER A 9 -16.14 -13.87 2.00
C SER A 9 -16.62 -13.01 3.17
N SER A 10 -15.71 -12.39 3.91
CA SER A 10 -16.02 -11.46 5.00
C SER A 10 -16.72 -10.20 4.49
N PHE A 11 -16.23 -9.62 3.37
CA PHE A 11 -16.88 -8.50 2.72
C PHE A 11 -18.27 -8.87 2.21
N ALA A 12 -18.42 -10.02 1.53
CA ALA A 12 -19.70 -10.49 1.03
C ALA A 12 -20.74 -10.65 2.15
N ALA A 13 -20.33 -11.26 3.27
CA ALA A 13 -21.20 -11.39 4.43
C ALA A 13 -21.60 -10.04 5.05
N ALA A 14 -20.68 -9.06 5.09
CA ALA A 14 -20.99 -7.71 5.54
C ALA A 14 -21.97 -7.01 4.58
N ALA A 15 -21.80 -7.17 3.28
CA ALA A 15 -22.68 -6.62 2.25
C ALA A 15 -24.12 -7.16 2.37
N GLU A 16 -24.30 -8.47 2.62
CA GLU A 16 -25.62 -9.04 2.85
C GLU A 16 -26.26 -8.50 4.14
N ARG A 17 -25.53 -8.37 5.23
CA ARG A 17 -26.05 -7.75 6.47
C ARG A 17 -26.48 -6.29 6.28
N ILE A 18 -25.77 -5.53 5.41
CA ILE A 18 -26.17 -4.17 5.05
C ILE A 18 -27.44 -4.21 4.20
N TRP A 19 -27.51 -5.11 3.24
CA TRP A 19 -28.65 -5.27 2.36
C TRP A 19 -29.95 -5.56 3.12
N ASP A 20 -29.88 -6.46 4.11
CA ASP A 20 -31.04 -6.81 4.95
C ASP A 20 -31.60 -5.63 5.75
N LYS A 21 -30.75 -4.60 6.02
CA LYS A 21 -31.17 -3.38 6.72
C LYS A 21 -31.94 -2.38 5.85
N LYS A 22 -32.01 -2.61 4.53
CA LYS A 22 -32.64 -1.72 3.54
C LYS A 22 -32.16 -0.27 3.68
N PRO A 23 -30.88 0.01 3.48
CA PRO A 23 -30.31 1.34 3.70
C PRO A 23 -30.81 2.34 2.65
N ASP A 24 -30.97 3.62 3.03
CA ASP A 24 -31.22 4.72 2.10
C ASP A 24 -29.95 5.15 1.34
N GLY A 25 -28.78 4.71 1.76
CA GLY A 25 -27.49 4.97 1.14
C GLY A 25 -26.37 4.23 1.83
N VAL A 26 -25.25 4.01 1.14
CA VAL A 26 -24.12 3.21 1.64
C VAL A 26 -22.79 3.94 1.48
N VAL A 27 -21.97 3.92 2.52
CA VAL A 27 -20.55 4.30 2.46
C VAL A 27 -19.73 3.02 2.43
N ILE A 28 -18.87 2.88 1.41
CA ILE A 28 -18.12 1.67 1.14
C ILE A 28 -16.62 2.00 1.13
N VAL A 29 -15.83 1.22 1.88
CA VAL A 29 -14.38 1.16 1.72
C VAL A 29 -14.08 -0.09 0.88
N PRO A 30 -13.89 0.02 -0.45
CA PRO A 30 -13.76 -1.14 -1.31
C PRO A 30 -12.39 -1.81 -1.11
N GLN A 31 -12.39 -3.11 -0.83
CA GLN A 31 -11.15 -3.89 -0.66
C GLN A 31 -11.07 -5.05 -1.66
N ASN A 32 -12.12 -5.84 -1.78
CA ASN A 32 -12.19 -6.90 -2.76
C ASN A 32 -12.97 -6.43 -4.00
N PHE A 33 -12.27 -6.31 -5.12
CA PHE A 33 -12.82 -5.72 -6.33
C PHE A 33 -14.09 -6.44 -6.83
N ASP A 34 -14.01 -7.75 -7.04
CA ASP A 34 -15.11 -8.51 -7.66
C ASP A 34 -16.37 -8.48 -6.80
N VAL A 35 -16.19 -8.66 -5.47
CA VAL A 35 -17.30 -8.68 -4.53
C VAL A 35 -17.89 -7.27 -4.35
N THR A 36 -17.03 -6.25 -4.28
CA THR A 36 -17.48 -4.84 -4.21
C THR A 36 -18.25 -4.46 -5.47
N GLN A 37 -17.75 -4.83 -6.65
CA GLN A 37 -18.42 -4.54 -7.91
C GLN A 37 -19.81 -5.19 -7.98
N ALA A 38 -19.93 -6.46 -7.57
CA ALA A 38 -21.21 -7.14 -7.53
C ALA A 38 -22.21 -6.45 -6.57
N PHE A 39 -21.73 -6.05 -5.39
CA PHE A 39 -22.58 -5.35 -4.42
C PHE A 39 -23.01 -3.97 -4.94
N CYS A 40 -22.09 -3.19 -5.54
CA CYS A 40 -22.42 -1.87 -6.09
C CYS A 40 -23.42 -1.95 -7.25
N ARG A 41 -23.31 -2.96 -8.14
CA ARG A 41 -24.31 -3.16 -9.19
C ARG A 41 -25.68 -3.43 -8.63
N ARG A 42 -25.77 -4.25 -7.58
CA ARG A 42 -27.04 -4.52 -6.87
C ARG A 42 -27.64 -3.27 -6.22
N LEU A 43 -26.79 -2.35 -5.67
CA LEU A 43 -27.25 -1.06 -5.16
C LEU A 43 -27.79 -0.17 -6.29
N GLN A 44 -27.08 -0.11 -7.43
CA GLN A 44 -27.51 0.65 -8.62
C GLN A 44 -28.84 0.15 -9.17
N GLU A 45 -29.06 -1.16 -9.24
CA GLU A 45 -30.34 -1.78 -9.70
C GLU A 45 -31.54 -1.41 -8.81
N GLN A 46 -31.29 -0.99 -7.59
CA GLN A 46 -32.32 -0.58 -6.63
C GLN A 46 -32.34 0.93 -6.33
N ASP A 47 -31.61 1.72 -7.15
CA ASP A 47 -31.48 3.17 -6.98
C ASP A 47 -30.98 3.59 -5.60
N ILE A 48 -30.19 2.74 -4.91
CA ILE A 48 -29.60 3.05 -3.62
C ILE A 48 -28.27 3.77 -3.85
N PRO A 49 -28.14 5.06 -3.44
CA PRO A 49 -26.92 5.81 -3.62
C PRO A 49 -25.79 5.27 -2.74
N PHE A 50 -24.57 5.29 -3.27
CA PHE A 50 -23.38 4.93 -2.49
C PHE A 50 -22.21 5.85 -2.80
N VAL A 51 -21.31 5.95 -1.83
CA VAL A 51 -20.04 6.68 -1.96
C VAL A 51 -18.88 5.76 -1.63
N PHE A 52 -17.75 5.97 -2.29
CA PHE A 52 -16.51 5.30 -1.93
C PHE A 52 -15.67 6.16 -1.01
N LEU A 53 -15.03 5.50 -0.05
CA LEU A 53 -14.08 6.09 0.87
C LEU A 53 -12.74 5.35 0.76
N ASP A 54 -11.65 6.09 0.79
CA ASP A 54 -10.28 5.61 0.77
C ASP A 54 -9.82 4.99 -0.57
N SER A 55 -10.52 4.00 -1.08
CA SER A 55 -10.22 3.30 -2.34
C SER A 55 -11.34 3.49 -3.36
N ASN A 56 -11.00 3.46 -4.65
CA ASN A 56 -11.95 3.50 -5.75
C ASN A 56 -12.01 2.16 -6.49
N VAL A 57 -13.14 1.87 -7.10
CA VAL A 57 -13.36 0.70 -7.96
C VAL A 57 -13.55 1.20 -9.39
N PRO A 58 -12.59 0.97 -10.31
CA PRO A 58 -12.77 1.28 -11.72
C PRO A 58 -14.07 0.65 -12.26
N GLU A 59 -14.67 1.27 -13.27
CA GLU A 59 -15.90 0.81 -13.92
C GLU A 59 -17.18 0.89 -13.06
N ILE A 60 -17.09 1.41 -11.82
CA ILE A 60 -18.24 1.70 -10.98
C ILE A 60 -18.28 3.20 -10.70
N GLU A 61 -19.41 3.82 -11.02
CA GLU A 61 -19.63 5.24 -10.74
C GLU A 61 -20.38 5.41 -9.41
N PRO A 62 -19.68 5.78 -8.31
CA PRO A 62 -20.33 6.13 -7.07
C PRO A 62 -20.92 7.56 -7.16
N LEU A 63 -21.81 7.91 -6.25
CA LEU A 63 -22.27 9.30 -6.11
C LEU A 63 -21.11 10.27 -5.81
N ALA A 64 -20.11 9.81 -5.05
CA ALA A 64 -18.86 10.51 -4.79
C ALA A 64 -17.76 9.54 -4.37
N PHE A 65 -16.50 9.94 -4.57
CA PHE A 65 -15.31 9.27 -4.04
C PHE A 65 -14.54 10.24 -3.15
N PHE A 66 -14.23 9.80 -1.95
CA PHE A 66 -13.41 10.52 -0.99
C PHE A 66 -12.14 9.71 -0.69
N GLY A 67 -11.06 10.07 -1.31
CA GLY A 67 -9.79 9.36 -1.16
C GLY A 67 -8.65 10.03 -1.90
N GLN A 68 -7.46 9.47 -1.74
CA GLN A 68 -6.26 9.92 -2.41
C GLN A 68 -6.21 9.35 -3.84
N ASP A 69 -5.78 10.16 -4.80
CA ASP A 69 -5.37 9.66 -6.12
C ASP A 69 -4.06 8.89 -5.95
N SER A 70 -4.17 7.57 -5.92
CA SER A 70 -3.02 6.68 -5.63
C SER A 70 -1.93 6.78 -6.69
N LEU A 71 -2.28 7.00 -7.96
CA LEU A 71 -1.30 7.15 -9.03
C LEU A 71 -0.47 8.43 -8.82
N LYS A 72 -1.15 9.57 -8.63
CA LYS A 72 -0.49 10.84 -8.35
C LYS A 72 0.28 10.83 -7.05
N SER A 73 -0.24 10.14 -6.03
CA SER A 73 0.47 9.97 -4.76
C SER A 73 1.78 9.22 -4.95
N GLY A 74 1.80 8.15 -5.73
CA GLY A 74 3.02 7.42 -6.05
C GLY A 74 4.02 8.24 -6.84
N TYR A 75 3.54 8.99 -7.84
CA TYR A 75 4.38 9.93 -8.61
C TYR A 75 5.01 11.01 -7.70
N PHE A 76 4.20 11.59 -6.81
CA PHE A 76 4.67 12.53 -5.80
C PHE A 76 5.69 11.88 -4.83
N ALA A 77 5.45 10.64 -4.42
CA ALA A 77 6.38 9.90 -3.57
C ALA A 77 7.76 9.75 -4.24
N GLY A 78 7.81 9.47 -5.54
CA GLY A 78 9.05 9.43 -6.30
C GLY A 78 9.81 10.74 -6.23
N ARG A 79 9.11 11.86 -6.38
CA ARG A 79 9.72 13.19 -6.30
C ARG A 79 10.31 13.47 -4.90
N ILE A 80 9.54 13.27 -3.85
CA ILE A 80 10.00 13.50 -2.46
C ILE A 80 11.15 12.56 -2.11
N PHE A 81 11.04 11.28 -2.51
CA PHE A 81 12.06 10.28 -2.27
C PHE A 81 13.42 10.71 -2.88
N MET A 82 13.42 11.12 -4.15
CA MET A 82 14.64 11.52 -4.83
C MET A 82 15.21 12.88 -4.36
N MET A 83 14.37 13.75 -3.80
CA MET A 83 14.87 14.97 -3.14
C MET A 83 15.74 14.65 -1.92
N GLN A 84 15.48 13.54 -1.21
CA GLN A 84 16.31 13.09 -0.09
C GLN A 84 17.41 12.13 -0.54
N ALA A 85 17.12 11.16 -1.38
CA ALA A 85 18.07 10.15 -1.84
C ALA A 85 19.21 10.75 -2.70
N GLY A 86 18.91 11.86 -3.39
CA GLY A 86 19.84 12.53 -4.27
C GLY A 86 20.11 11.76 -5.58
N GLU A 87 20.86 12.40 -6.50
CA GLU A 87 21.16 11.83 -7.81
C GLU A 87 22.09 10.60 -7.77
N HIS A 88 22.64 10.27 -6.62
CA HIS A 88 23.56 9.15 -6.44
C HIS A 88 22.88 7.83 -6.06
N ALA A 89 21.59 7.85 -5.78
CA ALA A 89 20.83 6.62 -5.54
C ALA A 89 20.79 5.78 -6.82
N ARG A 90 21.52 4.66 -6.83
CA ARG A 90 21.61 3.75 -7.98
C ARG A 90 20.63 2.60 -7.89
N ARG A 91 20.26 2.24 -6.66
CA ARG A 91 19.35 1.13 -6.40
C ARG A 91 18.43 1.42 -5.23
N ILE A 92 17.16 1.13 -5.41
CA ILE A 92 16.10 1.35 -4.44
C ILE A 92 15.42 0.02 -4.15
N LEU A 93 15.27 -0.33 -2.88
CA LEU A 93 14.43 -1.43 -2.43
C LEU A 93 12.98 -0.99 -2.41
N LEU A 94 12.13 -1.66 -3.15
CA LEU A 94 10.69 -1.58 -3.05
C LEU A 94 10.14 -2.79 -2.30
N MET A 95 9.68 -2.58 -1.06
CA MET A 95 9.01 -3.63 -0.30
C MET A 95 7.53 -3.71 -0.68
N LYS A 96 7.08 -4.90 -1.06
CA LYS A 96 5.69 -5.22 -1.39
C LYS A 96 5.11 -6.21 -0.38
N LEU A 97 3.86 -6.00 0.00
CA LEU A 97 3.09 -7.00 0.72
C LEU A 97 2.19 -7.76 -0.25
N MET A 98 2.27 -9.07 -0.18
CA MET A 98 1.55 -10.00 -1.03
C MET A 98 0.53 -10.78 -0.21
N SER A 99 -0.65 -10.99 -0.77
CA SER A 99 -1.66 -11.90 -0.24
C SER A 99 -2.11 -12.84 -1.35
N LYS A 100 -2.00 -14.15 -1.11
CA LYS A 100 -2.39 -15.19 -2.09
C LYS A 100 -1.80 -14.97 -3.50
N GLY A 101 -0.53 -14.56 -3.55
CA GLY A 101 0.20 -14.36 -4.81
C GLY A 101 -0.10 -13.05 -5.56
N ARG A 102 -0.87 -12.14 -4.95
CA ARG A 102 -1.17 -10.81 -5.51
C ARG A 102 -0.75 -9.73 -4.53
N VAL A 103 -0.54 -8.52 -5.03
CA VAL A 103 -0.32 -7.34 -4.16
C VAL A 103 -1.52 -7.15 -3.25
N ALA A 104 -1.28 -6.88 -1.97
CA ALA A 104 -2.30 -6.89 -0.93
C ALA A 104 -3.38 -5.79 -1.10
N SER A 105 -3.10 -4.72 -1.83
CA SER A 105 -4.09 -3.69 -2.14
C SER A 105 -3.83 -3.00 -3.47
N ARG A 106 -4.89 -2.58 -4.16
CA ARG A 106 -4.79 -1.80 -5.41
C ARG A 106 -4.17 -0.43 -5.23
N GLN A 107 -4.36 0.20 -4.09
CA GLN A 107 -3.69 1.47 -3.79
C GLN A 107 -2.18 1.30 -3.87
N GLN A 108 -1.65 0.22 -3.29
CA GLN A 108 -0.23 -0.12 -3.37
C GLN A 108 0.22 -0.29 -4.82
N GLU A 109 -0.58 -0.98 -5.65
CA GLU A 109 -0.28 -1.15 -7.09
C GLU A 109 -0.25 0.19 -7.83
N TYR A 110 -1.25 1.04 -7.67
CA TYR A 110 -1.30 2.34 -8.35
C TYR A 110 -0.22 3.31 -7.85
N ARG A 111 0.09 3.31 -6.56
CA ARG A 111 1.21 4.09 -6.01
C ARG A 111 2.54 3.63 -6.62
N GLU A 112 2.73 2.33 -6.77
CA GLU A 112 3.91 1.79 -7.45
C GLU A 112 3.98 2.23 -8.93
N VAL A 113 2.89 2.15 -9.67
CA VAL A 113 2.84 2.60 -11.07
C VAL A 113 3.26 4.06 -11.18
N GLY A 114 2.68 4.95 -10.35
CA GLY A 114 3.04 6.37 -10.35
C GLY A 114 4.49 6.63 -9.95
N PHE A 115 5.00 5.90 -8.96
CA PHE A 115 6.41 5.98 -8.56
C PHE A 115 7.34 5.57 -9.70
N ARG A 116 7.07 4.43 -10.34
CA ARG A 116 7.89 3.95 -11.46
C ARG A 116 7.84 4.89 -12.67
N GLU A 117 6.69 5.50 -12.94
CA GLU A 117 6.56 6.52 -13.99
C GLU A 117 7.49 7.70 -13.72
N TYR A 118 7.52 8.21 -12.47
CA TYR A 118 8.44 9.27 -12.07
C TYR A 118 9.91 8.83 -12.23
N MET A 119 10.25 7.64 -11.72
CA MET A 119 11.63 7.13 -11.79
C MET A 119 12.09 6.94 -13.23
N THR A 120 11.26 6.31 -14.07
CA THR A 120 11.60 6.08 -15.49
C THR A 120 11.78 7.39 -16.25
N THR A 121 11.00 8.43 -15.90
CA THR A 121 11.06 9.74 -16.56
C THR A 121 12.29 10.53 -16.18
N TYR A 122 12.66 10.55 -14.91
CA TYR A 122 13.69 11.47 -14.41
C TYR A 122 14.98 10.78 -13.95
N TYR A 123 14.92 9.49 -13.62
CA TYR A 123 16.04 8.70 -13.09
C TYR A 123 16.10 7.31 -13.72
N PRO A 124 16.18 7.21 -15.07
CA PRO A 124 16.10 5.94 -15.80
C PRO A 124 17.24 4.96 -15.44
N ASP A 125 18.36 5.46 -14.93
CA ASP A 125 19.51 4.65 -14.53
C ASP A 125 19.40 4.13 -13.08
N CYS A 126 18.35 4.50 -12.34
CA CYS A 126 18.12 4.03 -10.98
C CYS A 126 17.30 2.74 -11.00
N GLU A 127 17.89 1.66 -10.53
CA GLU A 127 17.26 0.35 -10.48
C GLU A 127 16.29 0.25 -9.27
N VAL A 128 15.08 -0.24 -9.50
CA VAL A 128 14.11 -0.55 -8.44
C VAL A 128 14.01 -2.05 -8.28
N VAL A 129 14.62 -2.57 -7.21
CA VAL A 129 14.61 -4.00 -6.84
C VAL A 129 13.50 -4.30 -5.85
N GLU A 130 12.85 -5.46 -5.98
CA GLU A 130 11.62 -5.79 -5.26
C GLU A 130 11.83 -6.82 -4.18
N LEU A 131 11.41 -6.50 -2.96
CA LEU A 131 11.27 -7.44 -1.86
C LEU A 131 9.80 -7.74 -1.63
N SER A 132 9.35 -8.93 -1.99
CA SER A 132 7.99 -9.40 -1.76
C SER A 132 7.89 -10.20 -0.46
N LEU A 133 7.04 -9.75 0.46
CA LEU A 133 6.74 -10.41 1.74
C LEU A 133 5.29 -10.90 1.74
N GLN A 134 5.04 -12.13 2.21
CA GLN A 134 3.68 -12.71 2.29
C GLN A 134 3.03 -12.31 3.62
N LEU A 135 1.77 -11.86 3.58
CA LEU A 135 1.03 -11.40 4.76
C LEU A 135 0.87 -12.48 5.85
N ASP A 136 0.73 -13.73 5.42
CA ASP A 136 0.53 -14.92 6.26
C ASP A 136 1.86 -15.55 6.71
N GLY A 137 2.98 -14.90 6.42
CA GLY A 137 4.34 -15.40 6.68
C GLY A 137 5.17 -14.49 7.60
N GLU A 138 4.56 -13.85 8.59
CA GLU A 138 5.25 -12.87 9.45
C GLU A 138 6.52 -13.43 10.10
N ASP A 139 6.52 -14.69 10.51
CA ASP A 139 7.68 -15.37 11.09
C ASP A 139 8.86 -15.49 10.11
N GLY A 140 8.61 -15.36 8.81
CA GLY A 140 9.62 -15.44 7.75
C GLY A 140 10.19 -14.10 7.30
N TYR A 141 9.66 -12.96 7.74
CA TYR A 141 10.07 -11.65 7.24
C TYR A 141 11.55 -11.36 7.49
N GLU A 142 12.05 -11.63 8.68
CA GLU A 142 13.45 -11.36 9.02
C GLU A 142 14.44 -12.12 8.12
N SER A 143 14.20 -13.40 7.89
CA SER A 143 15.07 -14.24 7.05
C SER A 143 15.06 -13.76 5.60
N ARG A 144 13.90 -13.36 5.08
CA ARG A 144 13.74 -12.82 3.71
C ARG A 144 14.39 -11.46 3.54
N ILE A 145 14.20 -10.55 4.51
CA ILE A 145 14.84 -9.23 4.49
C ILE A 145 16.36 -9.39 4.54
N ARG A 146 16.87 -10.25 5.42
CA ARG A 146 18.31 -10.52 5.53
C ARG A 146 18.86 -11.05 4.21
N ALA A 147 18.27 -12.12 3.67
CA ALA A 147 18.73 -12.72 2.41
C ALA A 147 18.73 -11.69 1.26
N PHE A 148 17.70 -10.84 1.20
CA PHE A 148 17.61 -9.78 0.20
C PHE A 148 18.74 -8.73 0.36
N LEU A 149 19.02 -8.29 1.58
CA LEU A 149 20.08 -7.31 1.83
C LEU A 149 21.48 -7.90 1.59
N ASP A 150 21.67 -9.20 1.84
CA ASP A 150 22.91 -9.93 1.53
C ASP A 150 23.12 -10.00 0.00
N GLU A 151 22.06 -10.17 -0.78
CA GLU A 151 22.08 -10.20 -2.25
C GLU A 151 22.29 -8.79 -2.84
N HIS A 152 21.81 -7.76 -2.15
CA HIS A 152 21.86 -6.35 -2.59
C HIS A 152 22.60 -5.46 -1.57
N PRO A 153 23.90 -5.66 -1.35
CA PRO A 153 24.64 -4.99 -0.27
C PRO A 153 24.84 -3.48 -0.49
N ASP A 154 24.55 -2.99 -1.68
CA ASP A 154 24.61 -1.56 -2.06
C ASP A 154 23.30 -0.81 -1.85
N VAL A 155 22.20 -1.50 -1.54
CA VAL A 155 20.91 -0.85 -1.24
C VAL A 155 21.00 -0.09 0.09
N ARG A 156 20.59 1.18 0.06
CA ARG A 156 20.45 2.03 1.25
C ARG A 156 19.12 2.77 1.30
N HIS A 157 18.43 2.86 0.17
CA HIS A 157 17.18 3.58 0.04
C HIS A 157 16.04 2.60 -0.16
N CYS A 158 15.00 2.74 0.65
CA CYS A 158 13.87 1.81 0.72
C CYS A 158 12.55 2.57 0.65
N ILE A 159 11.59 2.01 -0.06
CA ILE A 159 10.23 2.53 -0.11
C ILE A 159 9.20 1.40 -0.01
N THR A 160 8.07 1.68 0.61
CA THR A 160 6.90 0.81 0.56
C THR A 160 5.63 1.64 0.41
N PHE A 161 4.66 1.12 -0.35
CA PHE A 161 3.39 1.80 -0.65
C PHE A 161 2.23 1.31 0.23
N CYS A 162 2.52 0.46 1.21
CA CYS A 162 1.55 -0.03 2.17
C CYS A 162 1.74 0.60 3.55
N SER A 163 0.73 0.47 4.42
CA SER A 163 0.73 0.96 5.80
C SER A 163 1.71 0.24 6.76
N ARG A 164 2.53 -0.70 6.26
CA ARG A 164 3.40 -1.54 7.11
C ARG A 164 4.89 -1.27 6.90
N ALA A 165 5.27 0.00 6.73
CA ALA A 165 6.68 0.41 6.65
C ALA A 165 7.48 -0.01 7.90
N TYR A 166 6.81 -0.10 9.06
CA TYR A 166 7.39 -0.57 10.30
C TYR A 166 8.07 -1.95 10.19
N ILE A 167 7.69 -2.80 9.24
CA ILE A 167 8.33 -4.11 9.04
C ILE A 167 9.83 -3.92 8.78
N LEU A 168 10.20 -3.03 7.86
CA LEU A 168 11.59 -2.69 7.60
C LEU A 168 12.18 -1.81 8.72
N GLY A 169 11.43 -0.81 9.21
CA GLY A 169 11.90 0.10 10.25
C GLY A 169 12.31 -0.63 11.53
N GLU A 170 11.48 -1.54 12.03
CA GLU A 170 11.79 -2.36 13.19
C GLU A 170 12.92 -3.37 12.93
N TYR A 171 12.98 -3.93 11.71
CA TYR A 171 14.10 -4.79 11.32
C TYR A 171 15.42 -4.02 11.37
N PHE A 172 15.48 -2.82 10.81
CA PHE A 172 16.69 -1.98 10.84
C PHE A 172 17.09 -1.63 12.28
N GLN A 173 16.11 -1.28 13.12
CA GLN A 173 16.36 -0.99 14.53
C GLN A 173 16.95 -2.20 15.27
N ARG A 174 16.31 -3.38 15.18
CA ARG A 174 16.76 -4.59 15.87
C ARG A 174 18.14 -5.06 15.45
N ASN A 175 18.52 -4.81 14.20
CA ASN A 175 19.82 -5.21 13.65
C ASN A 175 20.87 -4.08 13.66
N GLY A 176 20.56 -2.91 14.24
CA GLY A 176 21.49 -1.78 14.34
C GLY A 176 21.88 -1.16 12.98
N LEU A 177 21.03 -1.29 11.97
CA LEU A 177 21.27 -0.78 10.63
C LEU A 177 20.86 0.69 10.56
N LYS A 178 21.85 1.61 10.60
CA LYS A 178 21.62 3.06 10.69
C LYS A 178 21.72 3.82 9.37
N ASP A 179 22.30 3.20 8.35
CA ASP A 179 22.59 3.85 7.06
C ASP A 179 21.49 3.59 6.03
N PHE A 180 20.29 3.22 6.45
CA PHE A 180 19.14 3.00 5.60
C PHE A 180 18.17 4.17 5.68
N HIS A 181 17.66 4.56 4.52
CA HIS A 181 16.63 5.58 4.35
C HIS A 181 15.34 4.92 3.93
N LEU A 182 14.29 5.02 4.76
CA LEU A 182 13.03 4.36 4.55
C LEU A 182 11.87 5.35 4.42
N PHE A 183 11.16 5.25 3.31
CA PHE A 183 9.91 5.96 3.04
C PHE A 183 8.72 5.01 3.14
N GLY A 184 7.68 5.44 3.80
CA GLY A 184 6.47 4.67 4.00
C GLY A 184 5.21 5.46 3.78
N TYR A 185 4.11 4.78 3.95
CA TYR A 185 2.77 5.34 3.88
C TYR A 185 2.03 5.11 5.18
N ASP A 186 1.09 6.01 5.44
CA ASP A 186 0.14 5.98 6.53
C ASP A 186 0.75 6.15 7.93
N MET A 187 0.11 6.99 8.74
CA MET A 187 0.53 7.30 10.11
C MET A 187 -0.03 6.30 11.13
N VAL A 188 0.07 4.99 10.85
CA VAL A 188 -0.25 3.97 11.86
C VAL A 188 0.74 4.04 13.02
N GLU A 189 0.33 3.66 14.21
CA GLU A 189 1.11 3.83 15.45
C GLU A 189 2.55 3.31 15.34
N ARG A 190 2.74 2.09 14.81
CA ARG A 190 4.07 1.49 14.63
C ARG A 190 4.95 2.25 13.64
N ASN A 191 4.38 2.79 12.55
CA ASN A 191 5.12 3.64 11.61
C ASN A 191 5.57 4.95 12.27
N VAL A 192 4.67 5.58 13.04
CA VAL A 192 4.97 6.81 13.78
C VAL A 192 6.05 6.57 14.83
N GLU A 193 6.05 5.41 15.47
CA GLU A 193 7.10 5.02 16.42
C GLU A 193 8.47 4.89 15.71
N CYS A 194 8.52 4.18 14.59
CA CYS A 194 9.73 4.08 13.76
C CYS A 194 10.21 5.45 13.24
N LEU A 195 9.29 6.34 12.86
CA LEU A 195 9.61 7.71 12.46
C LEU A 195 10.27 8.50 13.61
N LYS A 196 9.71 8.43 14.82
CA LYS A 196 10.28 9.06 16.01
C LYS A 196 11.66 8.52 16.38
N GLN A 197 11.91 7.25 16.12
CA GLN A 197 13.18 6.56 16.37
C GLN A 197 14.20 6.77 15.25
N GLY A 198 13.81 7.39 14.14
CA GLY A 198 14.68 7.66 12.99
C GLY A 198 14.97 6.43 12.11
N THR A 199 14.15 5.38 12.17
CA THR A 199 14.25 4.21 11.27
C THR A 199 13.26 4.28 10.10
N ILE A 200 12.38 5.24 10.10
CA ILE A 200 11.63 5.73 8.94
C ILE A 200 11.94 7.23 8.81
N ASP A 201 12.29 7.70 7.63
CA ASP A 201 12.62 9.11 7.38
C ASP A 201 11.38 9.92 7.01
N PHE A 202 10.42 9.31 6.32
CA PHE A 202 9.25 10.00 5.81
C PHE A 202 8.01 9.10 5.74
N LEU A 203 6.85 9.68 6.06
CA LEU A 203 5.52 9.06 5.88
C LEU A 203 4.64 9.99 5.03
N ILE A 204 3.96 9.40 4.05
CA ILE A 204 3.01 10.06 3.16
C ILE A 204 1.59 9.77 3.63
#